data_b6029eb4068530fca065f82adc78c6de
#
_entry.id   b6029eb4068530fca065f82adc78c6de
#
_cell.length_a   1.000
_cell.length_b   1.000
_cell.length_c   1.000
_cell.angle_alpha   90.00
_cell.angle_beta   90.00
_cell.angle_gamma   90.00
#
_symmetry.space_group_name_H-M   'P 1'
#
loop_
_entity.id
_entity.type
_entity.pdbx_description
1 polymer ?
#
loop_
_entity_poly.entity_id
_entity_poly.type
_entity_poly.pdbx_seq_one_letter_code
_entity_poly.pdbx_strand_id
1 'polypeptide(L)'
;GGDLRLALEAGLRKDGLGIIVPVSRSVMNAPDPRAVAAALRDEINQIRKEIAVARSDPAPVAIGDETLEKRGYGELIDGLFDTGCVKFGNFTLASGKQSPVYLDLRRLVSFPSVLDLAVEAYVDALLKLQYDYIAGVPYAALPIASIAASKLKQPMVYSRKELKTHGTGQQVEGVFEPGQRAVLVEDVITSGGSLLTAADALSAVGLVADQAVVLVDREQGGVASLADKGISVHPVLTFSQILDRLYQGGKISAEIHLMIKTYLVEG
;
A
#
# COMPACT_ATOMS: atom_id res chain seq x y z
N GLY A 1 -28.00 37.17 0.54
CA GLY A 1 -26.96 36.47 1.21
C GLY A 1 -26.82 35.07 0.66
N GLY A 2 -25.60 34.60 0.48
CA GLY A 2 -25.35 33.22 0.14
C GLY A 2 -25.59 32.28 1.33
N ASP A 3 -25.68 30.99 1.05
CA ASP A 3 -25.78 29.96 2.07
C ASP A 3 -24.42 29.80 2.80
N LEU A 4 -24.46 30.02 4.13
CA LEU A 4 -23.26 29.99 4.97
C LEU A 4 -22.63 28.59 5.00
N ARG A 5 -23.45 27.52 5.07
CA ARG A 5 -22.97 26.14 5.07
C ARG A 5 -22.27 25.78 3.77
N LEU A 6 -22.89 26.05 2.62
CA LEU A 6 -22.28 25.80 1.31
C LEU A 6 -20.98 26.58 1.11
N ALA A 7 -20.92 27.83 1.59
CA ALA A 7 -19.69 28.62 1.52
C ALA A 7 -18.56 28.03 2.37
N LEU A 8 -18.87 27.55 3.57
CA LEU A 8 -17.90 26.90 4.46
C LEU A 8 -17.46 25.56 3.92
N GLU A 9 -18.39 24.74 3.38
CA GLU A 9 -18.07 23.44 2.76
C GLU A 9 -17.13 23.58 1.56
N ALA A 10 -17.32 24.62 0.74
CA ALA A 10 -16.48 24.89 -0.42
C ALA A 10 -15.12 25.52 -0.10
N GLY A 11 -15.04 26.34 0.96
CA GLY A 11 -13.88 27.20 1.21
C GLY A 11 -12.96 26.77 2.35
N LEU A 12 -13.41 25.89 3.26
CA LEU A 12 -12.57 25.43 4.37
C LEU A 12 -11.52 24.43 3.91
N ARG A 13 -10.28 24.62 4.38
CA ARG A 13 -9.22 23.61 4.26
C ARG A 13 -9.46 22.45 5.24
N LYS A 14 -8.65 21.37 5.16
CA LYS A 14 -8.72 20.22 6.08
C LYS A 14 -8.54 20.60 7.55
N ASP A 15 -7.75 21.63 7.83
CA ASP A 15 -7.53 22.17 9.19
C ASP A 15 -8.72 23.01 9.71
N GLY A 16 -9.79 23.13 8.95
CA GLY A 16 -10.97 23.93 9.31
C GLY A 16 -10.76 25.44 9.23
N LEU A 17 -9.71 25.89 8.55
CA LEU A 17 -9.35 27.29 8.33
C LEU A 17 -9.40 27.65 6.84
N GLY A 18 -9.02 28.87 6.49
CA GLY A 18 -8.77 29.29 5.10
C GLY A 18 -9.90 30.02 4.42
N ILE A 19 -10.99 30.36 5.13
CA ILE A 19 -12.07 31.18 4.59
C ILE A 19 -12.33 32.40 5.49
N ILE A 20 -12.62 33.56 4.86
CA ILE A 20 -13.12 34.74 5.51
C ILE A 20 -14.59 34.90 5.10
N VAL A 21 -15.48 34.95 6.08
CA VAL A 21 -16.92 35.18 5.85
C VAL A 21 -17.22 36.65 6.00
N PRO A 22 -17.38 37.42 4.90
CA PRO A 22 -17.69 38.82 4.98
C PRO A 22 -19.16 39.02 5.35
N VAL A 23 -19.41 39.67 6.47
CA VAL A 23 -20.75 40.05 6.91
C VAL A 23 -20.75 41.54 7.27
N SER A 24 -21.72 42.28 6.76
CA SER A 24 -21.81 43.73 7.03
C SER A 24 -23.23 44.15 7.39
N ARG A 25 -24.13 44.21 6.40
CA ARG A 25 -25.48 44.74 6.62
C ARG A 25 -26.32 44.01 7.64
N SER A 26 -26.20 42.67 7.70
CA SER A 26 -26.95 41.86 8.69
C SER A 26 -26.50 42.14 10.13
N VAL A 27 -25.23 42.44 10.34
CA VAL A 27 -24.67 42.77 11.66
C VAL A 27 -24.86 44.26 11.94
N MET A 28 -24.49 45.16 11.01
CA MET A 28 -24.51 46.59 11.23
C MET A 28 -25.93 47.17 11.46
N ASN A 29 -26.94 46.60 10.79
CA ASN A 29 -28.33 47.07 10.88
C ASN A 29 -29.16 46.34 11.94
N ALA A 30 -28.53 45.48 12.71
CA ALA A 30 -29.22 44.70 13.78
C ALA A 30 -29.49 45.61 15.00
N PRO A 31 -30.59 45.40 15.75
CA PRO A 31 -30.83 46.09 17.00
C PRO A 31 -29.72 45.88 18.05
N ASP A 32 -29.10 44.73 18.05
CA ASP A 32 -27.89 44.39 18.83
C ASP A 32 -26.84 43.77 17.92
N PRO A 33 -25.95 44.57 17.30
CA PRO A 33 -24.91 44.06 16.42
C PRO A 33 -23.93 43.08 17.09
N ARG A 34 -23.68 43.25 18.40
CA ARG A 34 -22.77 42.41 19.17
C ARG A 34 -23.32 41.03 19.37
N ALA A 35 -24.61 40.92 19.72
CA ALA A 35 -25.28 39.64 19.88
C ALA A 35 -25.37 38.86 18.55
N VAL A 36 -25.68 39.56 17.43
CA VAL A 36 -25.75 38.98 16.09
C VAL A 36 -24.38 38.47 15.63
N ALA A 37 -23.32 39.25 15.86
CA ALA A 37 -21.95 38.81 15.53
C ALA A 37 -21.52 37.59 16.36
N ALA A 38 -21.88 37.52 17.64
CA ALA A 38 -21.59 36.37 18.49
C ALA A 38 -22.34 35.11 18.01
N ALA A 39 -23.63 35.22 17.72
CA ALA A 39 -24.43 34.11 17.22
C ALA A 39 -23.88 33.57 15.88
N LEU A 40 -23.51 34.43 14.95
CA LEU A 40 -22.93 34.04 13.67
C LEU A 40 -21.58 33.35 13.84
N ARG A 41 -20.72 33.83 14.75
CA ARG A 41 -19.46 33.17 15.09
C ARG A 41 -19.71 31.76 15.62
N ASP A 42 -20.68 31.61 16.48
CA ASP A 42 -21.00 30.30 17.12
C ASP A 42 -21.59 29.34 16.07
N GLU A 43 -22.44 29.84 15.16
CA GLU A 43 -22.93 29.08 14.00
C GLU A 43 -21.79 28.61 13.07
N ILE A 44 -20.88 29.53 12.71
CA ILE A 44 -19.68 29.19 11.90
C ILE A 44 -18.86 28.10 12.60
N ASN A 45 -18.63 28.23 13.90
CA ASN A 45 -17.84 27.25 14.66
C ASN A 45 -18.53 25.90 14.77
N GLN A 46 -19.85 25.88 14.87
CA GLN A 46 -20.63 24.65 14.85
C GLN A 46 -20.54 23.94 13.51
N ILE A 47 -20.76 24.64 12.41
CA ILE A 47 -20.64 24.09 11.05
C ILE A 47 -19.20 23.60 10.79
N ARG A 48 -18.17 24.35 11.24
CA ARG A 48 -16.77 23.92 11.13
C ARG A 48 -16.52 22.59 11.85
N LYS A 49 -17.07 22.39 13.04
CA LYS A 49 -16.95 21.12 13.78
C LYS A 49 -17.63 19.97 13.03
N GLU A 50 -18.84 20.21 12.51
CA GLU A 50 -19.57 19.20 11.72
C GLU A 50 -18.81 18.83 10.43
N ILE A 51 -18.27 19.81 9.70
CA ILE A 51 -17.46 19.59 8.50
C ILE A 51 -16.15 18.87 8.86
N ALA A 52 -15.50 19.21 9.98
CA ALA A 52 -14.29 18.54 10.43
C ALA A 52 -14.56 17.07 10.78
N VAL A 53 -15.69 16.78 11.45
CA VAL A 53 -16.11 15.39 11.74
C VAL A 53 -16.42 14.63 10.44
N ALA A 54 -17.13 15.28 9.49
CA ALA A 54 -17.46 14.65 8.21
C ALA A 54 -16.24 14.48 7.27
N ARG A 55 -15.20 15.30 7.46
CA ARG A 55 -13.93 15.24 6.72
C ARG A 55 -12.81 14.56 7.50
N SER A 56 -13.03 14.23 8.79
CA SER A 56 -12.12 13.33 9.49
C SER A 56 -12.11 12.03 8.70
N ASP A 57 -10.92 11.58 8.35
CA ASP A 57 -10.78 10.24 7.80
C ASP A 57 -11.56 9.29 8.72
N PRO A 58 -12.36 8.36 8.19
CA PRO A 58 -13.02 7.39 9.05
C PRO A 58 -11.97 6.81 10.00
N ALA A 59 -12.38 6.62 11.26
CA ALA A 59 -11.53 5.94 12.24
C ALA A 59 -10.89 4.73 11.53
N PRO A 60 -9.62 4.38 11.83
CA PRO A 60 -8.99 3.19 11.25
C PRO A 60 -10.04 2.09 11.27
N VAL A 61 -10.33 1.51 10.10
CA VAL A 61 -11.28 0.41 10.01
C VAL A 61 -10.82 -0.58 11.07
N ALA A 62 -11.68 -0.88 12.03
CA ALA A 62 -11.40 -1.92 13.02
C ALA A 62 -11.08 -3.16 12.19
N ILE A 63 -9.80 -3.50 12.09
CA ILE A 63 -9.35 -4.73 11.48
C ILE A 63 -9.96 -5.78 12.36
N GLY A 64 -10.84 -6.62 11.81
CA GLY A 64 -11.56 -7.62 12.57
C GLY A 64 -10.59 -8.40 13.46
N ASP A 65 -11.04 -8.87 14.62
CA ASP A 65 -10.22 -9.59 15.61
C ASP A 65 -9.48 -10.82 15.04
N GLU A 66 -9.80 -11.23 13.82
CA GLU A 66 -9.21 -12.37 13.12
C GLU A 66 -8.49 -11.92 11.85
N THR A 67 -7.14 -11.81 11.94
CA THR A 67 -6.28 -11.48 10.81
C THR A 67 -6.31 -12.59 9.75
N LEU A 68 -6.02 -12.27 8.49
CA LEU A 68 -5.91 -13.27 7.41
C LEU A 68 -4.84 -14.33 7.74
N GLU A 69 -3.77 -13.93 8.44
CA GLU A 69 -2.74 -14.85 8.93
C GLU A 69 -3.30 -15.89 9.91
N LYS A 70 -4.18 -15.50 10.86
CA LYS A 70 -4.82 -16.42 11.81
C LYS A 70 -5.82 -17.37 11.12
N ARG A 71 -6.53 -16.89 10.09
CA ARG A 71 -7.43 -17.71 9.26
C ARG A 71 -6.66 -18.63 8.30
N GLY A 72 -5.36 -18.36 8.12
CA GLY A 72 -4.53 -18.99 7.09
C GLY A 72 -4.76 -18.36 5.71
N TYR A 73 -3.75 -18.44 4.85
CA TYR A 73 -3.77 -17.83 3.52
C TYR A 73 -4.42 -18.71 2.44
N GLY A 74 -5.21 -19.72 2.82
CA GLY A 74 -5.78 -20.71 1.88
C GLY A 74 -6.59 -20.07 0.76
N GLU A 75 -7.52 -19.15 1.10
CA GLU A 75 -8.36 -18.45 0.12
C GLU A 75 -7.54 -17.56 -0.82
N LEU A 76 -6.53 -16.87 -0.29
CA LEU A 76 -5.61 -16.06 -1.09
C LEU A 76 -4.85 -16.95 -2.08
N ILE A 77 -4.26 -18.07 -1.63
CA ILE A 77 -3.50 -18.98 -2.48
C ILE A 77 -4.39 -19.57 -3.58
N ASP A 78 -5.58 -20.02 -3.20
CA ASP A 78 -6.55 -20.57 -4.15
C ASP A 78 -6.96 -19.52 -5.19
N GLY A 79 -7.21 -18.28 -4.75
CA GLY A 79 -7.53 -17.15 -5.62
C GLY A 79 -6.38 -16.77 -6.57
N LEU A 80 -5.13 -16.77 -6.10
CA LEU A 80 -3.96 -16.52 -6.95
C LEU A 80 -3.83 -17.54 -8.08
N PHE A 81 -4.13 -18.81 -7.79
CA PHE A 81 -4.13 -19.86 -8.81
C PHE A 81 -5.31 -19.73 -9.78
N ASP A 82 -6.53 -19.60 -9.27
CA ASP A 82 -7.75 -19.55 -10.07
C ASP A 82 -7.79 -18.35 -11.03
N THR A 83 -7.18 -17.22 -10.64
CA THR A 83 -7.04 -16.02 -11.48
C THR A 83 -5.86 -16.07 -12.44
N GLY A 84 -5.04 -17.14 -12.36
CA GLY A 84 -3.85 -17.31 -13.19
C GLY A 84 -2.70 -16.36 -12.84
N CYS A 85 -2.66 -15.86 -11.61
CA CYS A 85 -1.48 -15.19 -11.05
C CYS A 85 -0.33 -16.19 -10.80
N VAL A 86 -0.68 -17.45 -10.51
CA VAL A 86 0.24 -18.58 -10.41
C VAL A 86 -0.08 -19.58 -11.53
N LYS A 87 0.91 -19.95 -12.33
CA LYS A 87 0.77 -20.91 -13.42
C LYS A 87 1.90 -21.92 -13.40
N PHE A 88 1.58 -23.16 -13.75
CA PHE A 88 2.53 -24.24 -13.94
C PHE A 88 2.61 -24.62 -15.41
N GLY A 89 3.81 -24.91 -15.92
CA GLY A 89 4.06 -25.23 -17.33
C GLY A 89 5.50 -24.93 -17.70
N ASN A 90 5.79 -24.79 -18.99
CA ASN A 90 7.11 -24.43 -19.47
C ASN A 90 7.13 -22.95 -19.88
N PHE A 91 7.84 -22.13 -19.11
CA PHE A 91 7.94 -20.69 -19.34
C PHE A 91 9.39 -20.28 -19.55
N THR A 92 9.62 -19.39 -20.52
CA THR A 92 10.93 -18.74 -20.70
C THR A 92 10.92 -17.42 -19.92
N LEU A 93 11.77 -17.30 -18.91
CA LEU A 93 11.92 -16.09 -18.13
C LEU A 93 12.64 -14.99 -18.93
N ALA A 94 12.58 -13.74 -18.46
CA ALA A 94 13.29 -12.61 -19.06
C ALA A 94 14.82 -12.82 -19.14
N SER A 95 15.37 -13.65 -18.24
CA SER A 95 16.78 -14.08 -18.24
C SER A 95 17.11 -15.13 -19.32
N GLY A 96 16.12 -15.63 -20.07
CA GLY A 96 16.26 -16.74 -21.01
C GLY A 96 16.22 -18.13 -20.35
N LYS A 97 16.22 -18.23 -19.01
CA LYS A 97 16.11 -19.51 -18.30
C LYS A 97 14.71 -20.11 -18.45
N GLN A 98 14.62 -21.43 -18.54
CA GLN A 98 13.36 -22.15 -18.46
C GLN A 98 12.88 -22.24 -17.01
N SER A 99 11.60 -22.07 -16.81
CA SER A 99 10.97 -22.21 -15.48
C SER A 99 9.67 -23.00 -15.60
N PRO A 100 9.44 -23.98 -14.74
CA PRO A 100 8.19 -24.73 -14.70
C PRO A 100 7.06 -23.94 -14.00
N VAL A 101 7.34 -22.73 -13.54
CA VAL A 101 6.37 -21.86 -12.85
C VAL A 101 6.48 -20.43 -13.33
N TYR A 102 5.33 -19.77 -13.42
CA TYR A 102 5.21 -18.36 -13.73
C TYR A 102 4.31 -17.66 -12.71
N LEU A 103 4.83 -16.59 -12.11
CA LEU A 103 4.12 -15.71 -11.20
C LEU A 103 3.87 -14.36 -11.89
N ASP A 104 2.61 -13.94 -11.97
CA ASP A 104 2.21 -12.64 -12.52
C ASP A 104 1.16 -11.97 -11.65
N LEU A 105 1.62 -11.35 -10.56
CA LEU A 105 0.75 -10.67 -9.60
C LEU A 105 0.21 -9.33 -10.10
N ARG A 106 0.72 -8.80 -11.23
CA ARG A 106 0.16 -7.63 -11.92
C ARG A 106 -1.29 -7.83 -12.33
N ARG A 107 -1.70 -9.09 -12.51
CA ARG A 107 -3.08 -9.48 -12.84
C ARG A 107 -4.08 -9.19 -11.73
N LEU A 108 -3.62 -9.10 -10.46
CA LEU A 108 -4.48 -8.88 -9.29
C LEU A 108 -5.39 -7.67 -9.42
N VAL A 109 -4.95 -6.60 -10.09
CA VAL A 109 -5.76 -5.39 -10.32
C VAL A 109 -7.07 -5.65 -11.07
N SER A 110 -7.18 -6.78 -11.78
CA SER A 110 -8.37 -7.19 -12.52
C SER A 110 -9.30 -8.12 -11.73
N PHE A 111 -8.92 -8.50 -10.51
CA PHE A 111 -9.65 -9.43 -9.65
C PHE A 111 -9.83 -8.86 -8.25
N PRO A 112 -10.81 -7.93 -8.06
CA PRO A 112 -10.94 -7.17 -6.81
C PRO A 112 -10.99 -8.02 -5.54
N SER A 113 -11.71 -9.13 -5.54
CA SER A 113 -11.82 -9.99 -4.34
C SER A 113 -10.48 -10.61 -3.94
N VAL A 114 -9.66 -11.04 -4.91
CA VAL A 114 -8.33 -11.62 -4.63
C VAL A 114 -7.33 -10.51 -4.30
N LEU A 115 -7.47 -9.35 -4.91
CA LEU A 115 -6.69 -8.16 -4.57
C LEU A 115 -6.95 -7.73 -3.11
N ASP A 116 -8.21 -7.75 -2.65
CA ASP A 116 -8.55 -7.43 -1.26
C ASP A 116 -7.91 -8.41 -0.28
N LEU A 117 -7.93 -9.72 -0.56
CA LEU A 117 -7.22 -10.72 0.25
C LEU A 117 -5.70 -10.47 0.28
N ALA A 118 -5.10 -10.14 -0.86
CA ALA A 118 -3.69 -9.79 -0.92
C ALA A 118 -3.39 -8.55 -0.08
N VAL A 119 -4.21 -7.50 -0.20
CA VAL A 119 -4.06 -6.27 0.60
C VAL A 119 -4.22 -6.53 2.09
N GLU A 120 -5.18 -7.36 2.51
CA GLU A 120 -5.31 -7.78 3.93
C GLU A 120 -4.03 -8.44 4.44
N ALA A 121 -3.45 -9.32 3.65
CA ALA A 121 -2.19 -9.99 4.02
C ALA A 121 -1.02 -9.00 4.18
N TYR A 122 -0.93 -7.98 3.31
CA TYR A 122 0.06 -6.90 3.49
C TYR A 122 -0.23 -6.06 4.73
N VAL A 123 -1.49 -5.72 4.98
CA VAL A 123 -1.89 -4.96 6.19
C VAL A 123 -1.49 -5.71 7.45
N ASP A 124 -1.76 -7.02 7.53
CA ASP A 124 -1.37 -7.86 8.66
C ASP A 124 0.15 -7.88 8.89
N ALA A 125 0.94 -7.90 7.83
CA ALA A 125 2.39 -7.88 7.91
C ALA A 125 2.91 -6.47 8.31
N LEU A 126 2.36 -5.42 7.70
CA LEU A 126 2.76 -4.03 7.93
C LEU A 126 2.46 -3.57 9.36
N LEU A 127 1.36 -4.02 9.98
CA LEU A 127 1.00 -3.70 11.36
C LEU A 127 2.02 -4.19 12.40
N LYS A 128 2.88 -5.13 12.06
CA LYS A 128 3.93 -5.67 12.93
C LYS A 128 5.24 -4.87 12.89
N LEU A 129 5.33 -3.90 11.97
CA LEU A 129 6.55 -3.16 11.68
C LEU A 129 6.46 -1.71 12.16
N GLN A 130 7.61 -1.06 12.29
CA GLN A 130 7.72 0.36 12.66
C GLN A 130 8.25 1.14 11.45
N TYR A 131 7.45 2.04 10.91
CA TYR A 131 7.78 2.88 9.76
C TYR A 131 6.93 4.16 9.77
N ASP A 132 7.37 5.16 9.02
CA ASP A 132 6.66 6.43 8.83
C ASP A 132 5.92 6.43 7.47
N TYR A 133 6.47 5.73 6.47
CA TYR A 133 5.91 5.66 5.10
C TYR A 133 5.83 4.24 4.59
N ILE A 134 4.83 4.00 3.73
CA ILE A 134 4.79 2.82 2.87
C ILE A 134 5.42 3.20 1.53
N ALA A 135 6.38 2.42 1.06
CA ALA A 135 7.08 2.67 -0.21
C ALA A 135 6.78 1.57 -1.23
N GLY A 136 5.87 1.84 -2.18
CA GLY A 136 5.55 0.89 -3.24
C GLY A 136 6.65 0.79 -4.29
N VAL A 137 7.09 -0.43 -4.61
CA VAL A 137 8.06 -0.68 -5.68
C VAL A 137 7.35 -0.71 -7.05
N PRO A 138 7.80 0.08 -8.05
CA PRO A 138 7.19 0.09 -9.37
C PRO A 138 7.40 -1.22 -10.15
N TYR A 139 6.40 -1.76 -10.87
CA TYR A 139 5.06 -1.15 -11.01
C TYR A 139 3.97 -2.00 -10.35
N ALA A 140 4.18 -3.32 -10.21
CA ALA A 140 3.17 -4.29 -9.79
C ALA A 140 2.66 -4.04 -8.37
N ALA A 141 3.55 -3.64 -7.46
CA ALA A 141 3.20 -3.40 -6.08
C ALA A 141 2.51 -2.04 -5.83
N LEU A 142 2.57 -1.07 -6.74
CA LEU A 142 1.97 0.26 -6.53
C LEU A 142 0.47 0.22 -6.23
N PRO A 143 -0.39 -0.49 -6.98
CA PRO A 143 -1.80 -0.59 -6.65
C PRO A 143 -2.05 -1.18 -5.27
N ILE A 144 -1.32 -2.23 -4.92
CA ILE A 144 -1.44 -2.93 -3.63
C ILE A 144 -1.01 -1.99 -2.50
N ALA A 145 0.18 -1.38 -2.62
CA ALA A 145 0.71 -0.44 -1.64
C ALA A 145 -0.22 0.77 -1.43
N SER A 146 -0.83 1.28 -2.51
CA SER A 146 -1.78 2.40 -2.44
C SER A 146 -3.04 2.04 -1.65
N ILE A 147 -3.60 0.85 -1.86
CA ILE A 147 -4.78 0.38 -1.12
C ILE A 147 -4.41 0.10 0.33
N ALA A 148 -3.28 -0.58 0.60
CA ALA A 148 -2.80 -0.85 1.95
C ALA A 148 -2.53 0.44 2.73
N ALA A 149 -1.85 1.42 2.14
CA ALA A 149 -1.60 2.74 2.71
C ALA A 149 -2.91 3.47 3.05
N SER A 150 -3.89 3.42 2.15
CA SER A 150 -5.21 4.00 2.37
C SER A 150 -5.96 3.30 3.52
N LYS A 151 -5.93 1.96 3.58
CA LYS A 151 -6.55 1.19 4.69
C LYS A 151 -5.89 1.50 6.03
N LEU A 152 -4.56 1.58 6.08
CA LEU A 152 -3.78 1.86 7.28
C LEU A 152 -3.73 3.34 7.66
N LYS A 153 -4.23 4.25 6.81
CA LYS A 153 -4.10 5.71 6.98
C LYS A 153 -2.64 6.17 7.11
N GLN A 154 -1.75 5.45 6.43
CA GLN A 154 -0.32 5.76 6.40
C GLN A 154 0.04 6.51 5.11
N PRO A 155 0.94 7.50 5.17
CA PRO A 155 1.42 8.17 3.98
C PRO A 155 2.23 7.21 3.12
N MET A 156 2.21 7.45 1.80
CA MET A 156 2.90 6.61 0.82
C MET A 156 3.88 7.45 0.00
N VAL A 157 5.02 6.84 -0.29
CA VAL A 157 6.02 7.33 -1.25
C VAL A 157 6.31 6.22 -2.27
N TYR A 158 6.93 6.54 -3.40
CA TYR A 158 7.43 5.53 -4.32
C TYR A 158 8.57 6.06 -5.17
N SER A 159 9.54 5.19 -5.49
CA SER A 159 10.61 5.51 -6.42
C SER A 159 10.09 5.46 -7.86
N ARG A 160 10.64 6.29 -8.72
CA ARG A 160 10.42 6.20 -10.16
C ARG A 160 11.35 5.15 -10.76
N LYS A 161 10.86 4.40 -11.72
CA LYS A 161 11.69 3.47 -12.48
C LYS A 161 12.60 4.19 -13.48
N GLU A 162 12.15 5.35 -13.98
CA GLU A 162 12.86 6.13 -14.99
C GLU A 162 13.27 7.49 -14.42
N LEU A 163 14.53 7.87 -14.65
CA LEU A 163 15.02 9.20 -14.31
C LEU A 163 14.39 10.24 -15.25
N LYS A 164 13.77 11.28 -14.68
CA LYS A 164 13.36 12.44 -15.48
C LYS A 164 14.59 13.19 -15.95
N THR A 165 14.71 13.37 -17.27
CA THR A 165 15.69 14.27 -17.89
C THR A 165 15.27 15.73 -17.80
N HIS A 166 14.02 16.01 -17.39
CA HIS A 166 13.44 17.36 -17.29
C HIS A 166 12.59 17.50 -16.02
N GLY A 167 12.59 18.71 -15.42
CA GLY A 167 11.85 19.04 -14.20
C GLY A 167 12.73 19.02 -12.95
N THR A 168 12.14 18.74 -11.77
CA THR A 168 12.81 18.77 -10.45
C THR A 168 13.86 17.67 -10.26
N GLY A 169 13.97 16.70 -11.19
CA GLY A 169 14.91 15.57 -11.07
C GLY A 169 14.62 14.60 -9.90
N GLN A 170 13.49 14.76 -9.22
CA GLN A 170 13.15 13.91 -8.07
C GLN A 170 12.95 12.46 -8.51
N GLN A 171 13.69 11.56 -7.86
CA GLN A 171 13.58 10.10 -8.04
C GLN A 171 12.47 9.47 -7.23
N VAL A 172 11.99 10.16 -6.17
CA VAL A 172 10.96 9.70 -5.24
C VAL A 172 9.79 10.65 -5.29
N GLU A 173 8.59 10.11 -5.43
CA GLU A 173 7.33 10.83 -5.40
C GLU A 173 6.67 10.71 -4.03
N GLY A 174 5.93 11.76 -3.66
CA GLY A 174 5.29 11.90 -2.35
C GLY A 174 5.90 13.04 -1.54
N VAL A 175 5.38 13.24 -0.33
CA VAL A 175 5.90 14.23 0.63
C VAL A 175 6.52 13.46 1.78
N PHE A 176 7.77 13.72 2.08
CA PHE A 176 8.54 13.01 3.10
C PHE A 176 9.60 13.93 3.72
N GLU A 177 10.13 13.50 4.86
CA GLU A 177 11.22 14.18 5.55
C GLU A 177 12.45 13.25 5.67
N PRO A 178 13.67 13.75 5.42
CA PRO A 178 14.90 12.96 5.60
C PRO A 178 15.01 12.42 7.04
N GLY A 179 15.56 11.22 7.17
CA GLY A 179 15.73 10.52 8.44
C GLY A 179 14.56 9.63 8.84
N GLN A 180 13.39 9.77 8.20
CA GLN A 180 12.22 8.92 8.45
C GLN A 180 12.35 7.55 7.76
N ARG A 181 11.61 6.56 8.28
CA ARG A 181 11.64 5.17 7.79
C ARG A 181 10.56 4.93 6.75
N ALA A 182 10.93 4.25 5.68
CA ALA A 182 10.01 3.78 4.65
C ALA A 182 10.08 2.26 4.53
N VAL A 183 8.96 1.55 4.75
CA VAL A 183 8.86 0.12 4.49
C VAL A 183 8.55 -0.12 3.02
N LEU A 184 9.40 -0.90 2.35
CA LEU A 184 9.21 -1.27 0.95
C LEU A 184 8.07 -2.29 0.82
N VAL A 185 7.23 -2.14 -0.20
CA VAL A 185 6.19 -3.10 -0.58
C VAL A 185 6.46 -3.56 -2.01
N GLU A 186 6.66 -4.87 -2.20
CA GLU A 186 6.90 -5.50 -3.51
C GLU A 186 5.99 -6.72 -3.67
N ASP A 187 5.69 -7.10 -4.90
CA ASP A 187 4.83 -8.25 -5.18
C ASP A 187 5.55 -9.59 -5.01
N VAL A 188 6.71 -9.76 -5.63
CA VAL A 188 7.49 -11.02 -5.62
C VAL A 188 8.96 -10.73 -5.42
N ILE A 189 9.61 -11.49 -4.55
CA ILE A 189 11.05 -11.50 -4.46
C ILE A 189 11.64 -12.77 -5.13
N THR A 190 12.65 -12.54 -5.97
CA THR A 190 13.52 -13.58 -6.55
C THR A 190 14.95 -13.38 -6.06
N SER A 191 15.73 -12.54 -6.71
CA SER A 191 17.08 -12.13 -6.30
C SER A 191 17.12 -10.85 -5.44
N GLY A 192 16.00 -10.12 -5.33
CA GLY A 192 15.90 -8.88 -4.57
C GLY A 192 16.39 -7.61 -5.28
N GLY A 193 16.73 -7.69 -6.58
CA GLY A 193 17.29 -6.55 -7.32
C GLY A 193 16.37 -5.33 -7.38
N SER A 194 15.06 -5.50 -7.57
CA SER A 194 14.08 -4.40 -7.58
C SER A 194 13.97 -3.71 -6.22
N LEU A 195 13.92 -4.50 -5.14
CA LEU A 195 13.90 -3.98 -3.78
C LEU A 195 15.16 -3.19 -3.45
N LEU A 196 16.34 -3.71 -3.82
CA LEU A 196 17.60 -3.00 -3.62
C LEU A 196 17.62 -1.66 -4.37
N THR A 197 17.22 -1.66 -5.64
CA THR A 197 17.16 -0.43 -6.45
C THR A 197 16.21 0.60 -5.82
N ALA A 198 15.06 0.16 -5.31
CA ALA A 198 14.11 1.04 -4.64
C ALA A 198 14.67 1.56 -3.30
N ALA A 199 15.32 0.70 -2.51
CA ALA A 199 15.98 1.10 -1.26
C ALA A 199 17.07 2.16 -1.50
N ASP A 200 17.92 1.95 -2.52
CA ASP A 200 18.97 2.90 -2.91
C ASP A 200 18.36 4.26 -3.31
N ALA A 201 17.27 4.26 -4.09
CA ALA A 201 16.60 5.49 -4.50
C ALA A 201 16.00 6.25 -3.30
N LEU A 202 15.41 5.55 -2.33
CA LEU A 202 14.89 6.16 -1.10
C LEU A 202 16.02 6.69 -0.21
N SER A 203 17.10 5.93 -0.08
CA SER A 203 18.29 6.33 0.70
C SER A 203 18.97 7.56 0.10
N ALA A 204 18.99 7.69 -1.23
CA ALA A 204 19.57 8.85 -1.92
C ALA A 204 18.86 10.18 -1.58
N VAL A 205 17.58 10.12 -1.14
CA VAL A 205 16.81 11.30 -0.68
C VAL A 205 16.73 11.39 0.86
N GLY A 206 17.50 10.56 1.57
CA GLY A 206 17.64 10.60 3.03
C GLY A 206 16.61 9.78 3.79
N LEU A 207 15.78 8.97 3.14
CA LEU A 207 14.89 8.02 3.83
C LEU A 207 15.66 6.77 4.26
N VAL A 208 15.21 6.13 5.35
CA VAL A 208 15.75 4.84 5.81
C VAL A 208 14.84 3.73 5.28
N ALA A 209 15.38 2.86 4.40
CA ALA A 209 14.65 1.78 3.75
C ALA A 209 15.29 0.42 4.10
N ASP A 210 15.18 0.01 5.35
CA ASP A 210 15.80 -1.19 5.91
C ASP A 210 14.83 -2.36 6.12
N GLN A 211 13.56 -2.22 5.70
CA GLN A 211 12.54 -3.25 5.80
C GLN A 211 11.72 -3.33 4.51
N ALA A 212 11.30 -4.55 4.16
CA ALA A 212 10.41 -4.81 3.03
C ALA A 212 9.36 -5.86 3.37
N VAL A 213 8.14 -5.70 2.85
CA VAL A 213 7.09 -6.73 2.84
C VAL A 213 6.87 -7.18 1.41
N VAL A 214 6.87 -8.48 1.16
CA VAL A 214 6.61 -9.07 -0.17
C VAL A 214 5.48 -10.09 -0.07
N LEU A 215 4.63 -10.18 -1.10
CA LEU A 215 3.56 -11.16 -1.09
C LEU A 215 4.13 -12.58 -1.21
N VAL A 216 5.04 -12.79 -2.14
CA VAL A 216 5.60 -14.12 -2.40
C VAL A 216 7.13 -14.09 -2.43
N ASP A 217 7.75 -14.89 -1.59
CA ASP A 217 9.15 -15.29 -1.73
C ASP A 217 9.24 -16.51 -2.64
N ARG A 218 9.97 -16.40 -3.74
CA ARG A 218 10.25 -17.53 -4.66
C ARG A 218 11.30 -18.51 -4.14
N GLU A 219 11.88 -18.26 -2.96
CA GLU A 219 12.90 -19.09 -2.33
C GLU A 219 14.17 -19.26 -3.20
N GLN A 220 14.54 -18.19 -3.92
CA GLN A 220 15.71 -18.15 -4.82
C GLN A 220 16.84 -17.27 -4.26
N GLY A 221 16.98 -17.21 -2.94
CA GLY A 221 18.07 -16.54 -2.24
C GLY A 221 17.95 -15.02 -2.08
N GLY A 222 16.88 -14.39 -2.60
CA GLY A 222 16.70 -12.94 -2.53
C GLY A 222 16.58 -12.40 -1.10
N VAL A 223 15.89 -13.09 -0.22
CA VAL A 223 15.75 -12.72 1.20
C VAL A 223 17.12 -12.67 1.88
N ALA A 224 17.93 -13.71 1.72
CA ALA A 224 19.28 -13.78 2.30
C ALA A 224 20.19 -12.68 1.70
N SER A 225 20.15 -12.49 0.39
CA SER A 225 20.94 -11.46 -0.32
C SER A 225 20.63 -10.03 0.16
N LEU A 226 19.37 -9.73 0.50
CA LEU A 226 18.98 -8.42 1.02
C LEU A 226 19.32 -8.28 2.50
N ALA A 227 19.22 -9.35 3.28
CA ALA A 227 19.64 -9.36 4.69
C ALA A 227 21.14 -9.02 4.83
N ASP A 228 22.00 -9.54 3.96
CA ASP A 228 23.43 -9.22 3.90
C ASP A 228 23.68 -7.73 3.59
N LYS A 229 22.70 -7.04 3.02
CA LYS A 229 22.73 -5.60 2.72
C LYS A 229 21.99 -4.75 3.74
N GLY A 230 21.56 -5.35 4.86
CA GLY A 230 20.87 -4.67 5.94
C GLY A 230 19.38 -4.41 5.70
N ILE A 231 18.76 -5.08 4.71
CA ILE A 231 17.33 -4.99 4.44
C ILE A 231 16.64 -6.25 4.92
N SER A 232 15.78 -6.12 5.94
CA SER A 232 14.96 -7.22 6.48
C SER A 232 13.72 -7.41 5.61
N VAL A 233 13.56 -8.58 4.98
CA VAL A 233 12.40 -8.91 4.15
C VAL A 233 11.43 -9.77 4.93
N HIS A 234 10.15 -9.42 4.89
CA HIS A 234 9.03 -10.10 5.55
C HIS A 234 8.09 -10.68 4.48
N PRO A 235 8.31 -11.92 4.02
CA PRO A 235 7.39 -12.56 3.08
C PRO A 235 6.06 -12.91 3.76
N VAL A 236 4.94 -12.65 3.05
CA VAL A 236 3.62 -13.12 3.46
C VAL A 236 3.49 -14.62 3.21
N LEU A 237 3.95 -15.06 2.03
CA LEU A 237 3.94 -16.44 1.58
C LEU A 237 5.30 -16.83 1.03
N THR A 238 5.70 -18.08 1.26
CA THR A 238 6.74 -18.73 0.44
C THR A 238 6.09 -19.45 -0.74
N PHE A 239 6.86 -19.65 -1.80
CA PHE A 239 6.36 -20.40 -2.94
C PHE A 239 6.09 -21.87 -2.60
N SER A 240 6.87 -22.45 -1.69
CA SER A 240 6.64 -23.80 -1.15
C SER A 240 5.27 -23.91 -0.45
N GLN A 241 4.86 -22.91 0.33
CA GLN A 241 3.53 -22.88 0.96
C GLN A 241 2.41 -22.85 -0.08
N ILE A 242 2.57 -22.05 -1.15
CA ILE A 242 1.61 -22.01 -2.26
C ILE A 242 1.50 -23.39 -2.91
N LEU A 243 2.63 -24.00 -3.23
CA LEU A 243 2.70 -25.31 -3.88
C LEU A 243 2.03 -26.40 -3.04
N ASP A 244 2.37 -26.47 -1.76
CA ASP A 244 1.82 -27.48 -0.83
C ASP A 244 0.30 -27.30 -0.65
N ARG A 245 -0.20 -26.06 -0.52
CA ARG A 245 -1.63 -25.78 -0.44
C ARG A 245 -2.39 -26.22 -1.69
N LEU A 246 -1.88 -25.90 -2.87
CA LEU A 246 -2.52 -26.26 -4.14
C LEU A 246 -2.54 -27.78 -4.35
N TYR A 247 -1.51 -28.49 -3.93
CA TYR A 247 -1.47 -29.94 -3.97
C TYR A 247 -2.47 -30.56 -2.99
N GLN A 248 -2.49 -30.12 -1.73
CA GLN A 248 -3.44 -30.58 -0.71
C GLN A 248 -4.90 -30.30 -1.11
N GLY A 249 -5.15 -29.16 -1.76
CA GLY A 249 -6.44 -28.79 -2.31
C GLY A 249 -6.83 -29.51 -3.61
N GLY A 250 -6.00 -30.41 -4.13
CA GLY A 250 -6.26 -31.15 -5.37
C GLY A 250 -6.24 -30.30 -6.64
N LYS A 251 -5.70 -29.07 -6.58
CA LYS A 251 -5.61 -28.15 -7.73
C LYS A 251 -4.46 -28.47 -8.67
N ILE A 252 -3.47 -29.19 -8.20
CA ILE A 252 -2.33 -29.70 -9.00
C ILE A 252 -2.08 -31.18 -8.72
N SER A 253 -1.51 -31.87 -9.69
CA SER A 253 -1.17 -33.30 -9.55
C SER A 253 0.09 -33.51 -8.70
N ALA A 254 0.28 -34.72 -8.18
CA ALA A 254 1.50 -35.12 -7.48
C ALA A 254 2.76 -34.97 -8.35
N GLU A 255 2.64 -35.19 -9.65
CA GLU A 255 3.73 -35.01 -10.61
C GLU A 255 4.18 -33.55 -10.72
N ILE A 256 3.23 -32.63 -10.84
CA ILE A 256 3.51 -31.18 -10.88
C ILE A 256 4.15 -30.76 -9.55
N HIS A 257 3.57 -31.17 -8.43
CA HIS A 257 4.08 -30.87 -7.09
C HIS A 257 5.55 -31.32 -6.92
N LEU A 258 5.84 -32.57 -7.26
CA LEU A 258 7.20 -33.14 -7.16
C LEU A 258 8.19 -32.44 -8.10
N MET A 259 7.79 -32.23 -9.36
CA MET A 259 8.62 -31.56 -10.36
C MET A 259 9.03 -30.15 -9.90
N ILE A 260 8.09 -29.38 -9.35
CA ILE A 260 8.37 -28.02 -8.88
C ILE A 260 9.23 -28.04 -7.61
N LYS A 261 8.98 -28.96 -6.67
CA LYS A 261 9.85 -29.11 -5.47
C LYS A 261 11.29 -29.41 -5.85
N THR A 262 11.52 -30.30 -6.82
CA THR A 262 12.87 -30.58 -7.33
C THR A 262 13.50 -29.32 -7.94
N TYR A 263 12.75 -28.59 -8.76
CA TYR A 263 13.24 -27.34 -9.37
C TYR A 263 13.63 -26.27 -8.33
N LEU A 264 12.90 -26.14 -7.22
CA LEU A 264 13.22 -25.17 -6.16
C LEU A 264 14.51 -25.53 -5.40
N VAL A 265 14.87 -26.81 -5.33
CA VAL A 265 16.10 -27.28 -4.65
C VAL A 265 17.33 -27.14 -5.56
N GLU A 266 17.15 -27.30 -6.87
CA GLU A 266 18.23 -27.30 -7.86
C GLU A 266 18.55 -25.89 -8.43
N GLY A 267 17.66 -24.93 -8.30
CA GLY A 267 17.73 -23.57 -8.90
C GLY A 267 18.07 -22.48 -7.99
#